data_322362b188d9a0605582496b59a34219
#
_entry.id   322362b188d9a0605582496b59a34219
#
_cell.length_a   1.000
_cell.length_b   1.000
_cell.length_c   1.000
_cell.angle_alpha   90.00
_cell.angle_beta   90.00
_cell.angle_gamma   90.00
#
_symmetry.space_group_name_H-M   'P 1'
#
loop_
_entity.id
_entity.type
_entity.pdbx_description
1 polymer ?
#
loop_
_entity_poly.entity_id
_entity_poly.type
_entity_poly.pdbx_seq_one_letter_code
_entity_poly.pdbx_strand_id
1 'polypeptide(L)'
;CEQSGYVKALEEKNDMESRGRIENVQELKSNILGFLEQEPEDATLAGFLNEIALYTDLDSVEADDNCVTLMTIHSAKGLEFPTVYVVGMEEGIFPGSSAQYDEEELEEERRLCYVAMTRAKEKLTLTNARQRMLYGRTSTNRPSRFLEEIPEENMHWISRPEPGFGGRQSAGDSW
;
A
#
# COMPACT_ATOMS: atom_id res chain seq x y z
N CYS A 1 3.81 26.46 -8.75
CA CYS A 1 4.84 26.18 -7.71
C CYS A 1 5.67 27.40 -7.35
N GLU A 2 6.07 28.26 -8.32
CA GLU A 2 6.86 29.47 -8.01
C GLU A 2 6.07 30.49 -7.17
N GLN A 3 4.80 30.73 -7.50
CA GLN A 3 3.94 31.68 -6.77
C GLN A 3 3.60 31.22 -5.33
N SER A 4 3.57 29.91 -5.08
CA SER A 4 3.30 29.36 -3.74
C SER A 4 4.50 29.41 -2.80
N GLY A 5 5.72 29.65 -3.34
CA GLY A 5 6.97 29.59 -2.56
C GLY A 5 7.37 28.17 -2.12
N TYR A 6 6.64 27.13 -2.52
CA TYR A 6 6.86 25.75 -2.05
C TYR A 6 8.27 25.25 -2.40
N VAL A 7 8.69 25.38 -3.66
CA VAL A 7 10.02 24.93 -4.09
C VAL A 7 11.11 25.70 -3.35
N LYS A 8 10.94 27.02 -3.20
CA LYS A 8 11.90 27.86 -2.46
C LYS A 8 12.06 27.42 -1.00
N ALA A 9 10.96 27.10 -0.33
CA ALA A 9 11.00 26.60 1.05
C ALA A 9 11.73 25.24 1.17
N LEU A 10 11.62 24.37 0.16
CA LEU A 10 12.36 23.11 0.10
C LEU A 10 13.85 23.34 -0.18
N GLU A 11 14.20 24.27 -1.05
CA GLU A 11 15.60 24.66 -1.34
C GLU A 11 16.28 25.23 -0.09
N GLU A 12 15.59 26.06 0.69
CA GLU A 12 16.09 26.61 1.94
C GLU A 12 16.36 25.53 3.00
N LYS A 13 15.54 24.49 3.05
CA LYS A 13 15.72 23.34 3.95
C LYS A 13 16.93 22.48 3.61
N ASN A 14 17.19 22.28 2.33
CA ASN A 14 18.34 21.60 1.73
C ASN A 14 18.71 20.24 2.36
N ASP A 15 17.75 19.52 2.90
CA ASP A 15 17.92 18.15 3.38
C ASP A 15 17.65 17.14 2.26
N MET A 16 17.96 15.86 2.50
CA MET A 16 17.82 14.79 1.49
C MET A 16 16.35 14.57 1.07
N GLU A 17 15.43 14.72 2.02
CA GLU A 17 13.99 14.61 1.79
C GLU A 17 13.48 15.76 0.91
N SER A 18 13.92 17.00 1.18
CA SER A 18 13.53 18.18 0.40
C SER A 18 14.03 18.09 -1.05
N ARG A 19 15.21 17.52 -1.27
CA ARG A 19 15.73 17.28 -2.63
C ARG A 19 14.86 16.30 -3.40
N GLY A 20 14.49 15.16 -2.80
CA GLY A 20 13.57 14.20 -3.43
C GLY A 20 12.20 14.83 -3.75
N ARG A 21 11.69 15.70 -2.87
CA ARG A 21 10.44 16.43 -3.14
C ARG A 21 10.57 17.43 -4.30
N ILE A 22 11.71 18.07 -4.45
CA ILE A 22 12.00 18.95 -5.59
C ILE A 22 12.05 18.14 -6.89
N GLU A 23 12.73 16.98 -6.88
CA GLU A 23 12.77 16.06 -8.02
C GLU A 23 11.37 15.61 -8.43
N ASN A 24 10.51 15.21 -7.49
CA ASN A 24 9.12 14.85 -7.76
C ASN A 24 8.32 16.01 -8.41
N VAL A 25 8.55 17.26 -7.97
CA VAL A 25 7.90 18.43 -8.59
C VAL A 25 8.39 18.66 -10.01
N GLN A 26 9.68 18.41 -10.27
CA GLN A 26 10.25 18.53 -11.61
C GLN A 26 9.73 17.43 -12.54
N GLU A 27 9.63 16.21 -12.06
CA GLU A 27 9.06 15.08 -12.78
C GLU A 27 7.58 15.32 -13.12
N LEU A 28 6.76 15.76 -12.16
CA LEU A 28 5.37 16.14 -12.40
C LEU A 28 5.28 17.21 -13.50
N LYS A 29 6.17 18.21 -13.49
CA LYS A 29 6.19 19.24 -14.52
C LYS A 29 6.54 18.65 -15.91
N SER A 30 7.47 17.72 -15.96
CA SER A 30 7.85 17.02 -17.20
C SER A 30 6.68 16.19 -17.74
N ASN A 31 5.96 15.49 -16.87
CA ASN A 31 4.79 14.70 -17.25
C ASN A 31 3.66 15.58 -17.79
N ILE A 32 3.41 16.76 -17.18
CA ILE A 32 2.43 17.73 -17.70
C ILE A 32 2.82 18.21 -19.09
N LEU A 33 4.10 18.51 -19.32
CA LEU A 33 4.56 18.96 -20.61
C LEU A 33 4.42 17.86 -21.67
N GLY A 34 4.77 16.63 -21.33
CA GLY A 34 4.58 15.47 -22.21
C GLY A 34 3.11 15.25 -22.58
N PHE A 35 2.20 15.35 -21.61
CA PHE A 35 0.75 15.26 -21.85
C PHE A 35 0.27 16.34 -22.84
N LEU A 36 0.68 17.59 -22.65
CA LEU A 36 0.28 18.70 -23.53
C LEU A 36 0.77 18.52 -24.97
N GLU A 37 1.89 17.82 -25.17
CA GLU A 37 2.43 17.52 -26.52
C GLU A 37 1.71 16.34 -27.19
N GLN A 38 1.27 15.33 -26.39
CA GLN A 38 0.63 14.12 -26.89
C GLN A 38 -0.87 14.30 -27.13
N GLU A 39 -1.55 15.03 -26.25
CA GLU A 39 -3.00 15.22 -26.28
C GLU A 39 -3.39 16.72 -26.36
N PRO A 40 -3.06 17.40 -27.45
CA PRO A 40 -3.29 18.83 -27.57
C PRO A 40 -4.79 19.20 -27.59
N GLU A 41 -5.69 18.28 -27.96
CA GLU A 41 -7.14 18.50 -27.98
C GLU A 41 -7.77 18.41 -26.59
N ASP A 42 -7.19 17.66 -25.66
CA ASP A 42 -7.63 17.53 -24.27
C ASP A 42 -6.65 18.15 -23.27
N ALA A 43 -5.95 19.20 -23.69
CA ALA A 43 -4.97 19.95 -22.89
C ALA A 43 -5.62 20.68 -21.70
N THR A 44 -6.37 19.95 -20.86
CA THR A 44 -7.07 20.46 -19.69
C THR A 44 -6.52 19.80 -18.41
N LEU A 45 -6.72 20.47 -17.26
CA LEU A 45 -6.36 19.87 -15.98
C LEU A 45 -7.17 18.57 -15.73
N ALA A 46 -8.44 18.54 -16.15
CA ALA A 46 -9.29 17.35 -15.99
C ALA A 46 -8.76 16.17 -16.84
N GLY A 47 -8.37 16.42 -18.10
CA GLY A 47 -7.76 15.42 -18.97
C GLY A 47 -6.46 14.86 -18.37
N PHE A 48 -5.58 15.73 -17.92
CA PHE A 48 -4.34 15.31 -17.25
C PHE A 48 -4.57 14.49 -15.98
N LEU A 49 -5.53 14.88 -15.14
CA LEU A 49 -5.86 14.11 -13.94
C LEU A 49 -6.50 12.76 -14.27
N ASN A 50 -7.31 12.67 -15.32
CA ASN A 50 -7.84 11.40 -15.80
C ASN A 50 -6.74 10.49 -16.32
N GLU A 51 -5.77 11.02 -17.07
CA GLU A 51 -4.64 10.23 -17.56
C GLU A 51 -3.78 9.73 -16.42
N ILE A 52 -3.40 10.58 -15.44
CA ILE A 52 -2.66 10.13 -14.26
C ILE A 52 -3.42 9.06 -13.48
N ALA A 53 -4.74 9.17 -13.37
CA ALA A 53 -5.55 8.16 -12.70
C ALA A 53 -5.56 6.81 -13.42
N LEU A 54 -5.31 6.82 -14.74
CA LEU A 54 -5.17 5.61 -15.55
C LEU A 54 -3.72 5.12 -15.61
N TYR A 55 -2.76 6.03 -15.41
CA TYR A 55 -1.32 5.72 -15.44
C TYR A 55 -0.92 5.04 -14.13
N THR A 56 -0.76 3.74 -14.19
CA THR A 56 -0.06 3.00 -13.14
C THR A 56 1.40 2.89 -13.57
N ASP A 57 2.35 3.06 -12.64
CA ASP A 57 3.80 2.90 -12.88
C ASP A 57 4.17 1.57 -13.57
N LEU A 58 3.23 0.64 -13.60
CA LEU A 58 3.33 -0.68 -14.26
C LEU A 58 3.15 -0.65 -15.78
N ASP A 59 2.49 0.38 -16.32
CA ASP A 59 2.33 0.50 -17.79
C ASP A 59 3.66 0.90 -18.47
N SER A 60 4.63 1.41 -17.69
CA SER A 60 5.98 1.74 -18.14
C SER A 60 6.99 0.59 -17.97
N VAL A 61 6.66 -0.45 -17.22
CA VAL A 61 7.50 -1.64 -17.07
C VAL A 61 7.20 -2.56 -18.26
N GLU A 62 8.13 -2.62 -19.23
CA GLU A 62 8.13 -3.74 -20.18
C GLU A 62 8.06 -5.02 -19.36
N ALA A 63 6.97 -5.76 -19.51
CA ALA A 63 6.76 -6.99 -18.80
C ALA A 63 7.87 -7.99 -19.17
N ASP A 64 8.96 -7.95 -18.43
CA ASP A 64 9.88 -9.07 -18.38
C ASP A 64 9.12 -10.18 -17.65
N ASP A 65 8.70 -11.21 -18.38
CA ASP A 65 7.91 -12.36 -17.88
C ASP A 65 8.59 -13.08 -16.69
N ASN A 66 9.78 -12.68 -16.32
CA ASN A 66 10.61 -13.30 -15.28
C ASN A 66 10.90 -12.36 -14.08
N CYS A 67 10.03 -11.43 -13.79
CA CYS A 67 10.19 -10.51 -12.66
C CYS A 67 9.10 -10.69 -11.60
N VAL A 68 9.41 -10.32 -10.34
CA VAL A 68 8.46 -10.17 -9.26
C VAL A 68 8.14 -8.68 -9.11
N THR A 69 6.88 -8.32 -9.29
CA THR A 69 6.43 -6.94 -9.16
C THR A 69 6.02 -6.66 -7.71
N LEU A 70 6.57 -5.62 -7.11
CA LEU A 70 6.19 -5.12 -5.78
C LEU A 70 5.37 -3.84 -5.96
N MET A 71 4.20 -3.81 -5.32
CA MET A 71 3.31 -2.66 -5.42
C MET A 71 2.44 -2.50 -4.17
N THR A 72 1.80 -1.36 -4.03
CA THR A 72 0.76 -1.18 -3.03
C THR A 72 -0.57 -1.80 -3.52
N ILE A 73 -1.49 -2.09 -2.58
CA ILE A 73 -2.83 -2.58 -2.95
C ILE A 73 -3.57 -1.55 -3.80
N HIS A 74 -3.39 -0.26 -3.52
CA HIS A 74 -4.01 0.82 -4.30
C HIS A 74 -3.53 0.81 -5.76
N SER A 75 -2.21 0.62 -5.97
CA SER A 75 -1.62 0.54 -7.31
C SER A 75 -2.03 -0.73 -8.07
N ALA A 76 -2.48 -1.77 -7.35
CA ALA A 76 -2.93 -3.02 -7.96
C ALA A 76 -4.38 -2.96 -8.51
N LYS A 77 -5.10 -1.84 -8.31
CA LYS A 77 -6.48 -1.68 -8.80
C LYS A 77 -6.50 -1.73 -10.32
N GLY A 78 -7.33 -2.62 -10.87
CA GLY A 78 -7.46 -2.82 -12.32
C GLY A 78 -6.47 -3.82 -12.93
N LEU A 79 -5.41 -4.19 -12.21
CA LEU A 79 -4.44 -5.18 -12.65
C LEU A 79 -4.82 -6.58 -12.18
N GLU A 80 -4.30 -7.61 -12.84
CA GLU A 80 -4.52 -9.01 -12.47
C GLU A 80 -3.26 -9.84 -12.75
N PHE A 81 -2.94 -10.74 -11.82
CA PHE A 81 -1.73 -11.57 -11.88
C PHE A 81 -2.05 -13.04 -11.68
N PRO A 82 -1.32 -13.98 -12.30
CA PRO A 82 -1.52 -15.41 -12.06
C PRO A 82 -1.34 -15.77 -10.58
N THR A 83 -0.33 -15.19 -9.93
CA THR A 83 -0.01 -15.43 -8.52
C THR A 83 0.15 -14.12 -7.77
N VAL A 84 -0.51 -13.99 -6.63
CA VAL A 84 -0.46 -12.80 -5.77
C VAL A 84 -0.07 -13.20 -4.35
N TYR A 85 0.86 -12.45 -3.77
CA TYR A 85 1.21 -12.51 -2.36
C TYR A 85 0.80 -11.21 -1.68
N VAL A 86 -0.17 -11.26 -0.78
CA VAL A 86 -0.51 -10.13 0.09
C VAL A 86 0.27 -10.29 1.39
N VAL A 87 1.15 -9.33 1.66
CA VAL A 87 2.04 -9.39 2.82
C VAL A 87 1.59 -8.42 3.92
N GLY A 88 1.88 -8.77 5.18
CA GLY A 88 1.55 -7.90 6.30
C GLY A 88 0.09 -7.97 6.76
N MET A 89 -0.56 -9.13 6.60
CA MET A 89 -1.92 -9.38 7.11
C MET A 89 -1.93 -9.45 8.65
N GLU A 90 -1.75 -8.28 9.28
CA GLU A 90 -1.54 -8.13 10.73
C GLU A 90 -2.31 -6.91 11.25
N GLU A 91 -2.93 -7.03 12.43
CA GLU A 91 -3.55 -5.89 13.12
C GLU A 91 -2.54 -4.75 13.32
N GLY A 92 -2.94 -3.55 12.94
CA GLY A 92 -2.10 -2.35 12.99
C GLY A 92 -1.23 -2.13 11.75
N ILE A 93 -1.23 -3.07 10.79
CA ILE A 93 -0.60 -2.93 9.47
C ILE A 93 -1.68 -3.00 8.40
N PHE A 94 -2.43 -4.09 8.36
CA PHE A 94 -3.57 -4.25 7.46
C PHE A 94 -4.64 -5.14 8.13
N PRO A 95 -5.69 -4.51 8.72
CA PRO A 95 -6.00 -3.07 8.73
C PRO A 95 -5.00 -2.23 9.52
N GLY A 96 -4.85 -0.97 9.09
CA GLY A 96 -4.00 0.02 9.73
C GLY A 96 -4.41 0.35 11.17
N SER A 97 -3.51 0.98 11.94
CA SER A 97 -3.77 1.30 13.36
C SER A 97 -4.93 2.30 13.52
N SER A 98 -5.12 3.22 12.59
CA SER A 98 -6.22 4.19 12.58
C SER A 98 -7.58 3.52 12.43
N ALA A 99 -7.67 2.55 11.53
CA ALA A 99 -8.89 1.78 11.26
C ALA A 99 -9.41 0.97 12.47
N GLN A 100 -8.61 0.80 13.52
CA GLN A 100 -9.06 0.13 14.74
C GLN A 100 -10.08 0.93 15.55
N TYR A 101 -10.12 2.26 15.34
CA TYR A 101 -10.93 3.20 16.10
C TYR A 101 -11.98 3.92 15.24
N ASP A 102 -11.98 3.66 13.93
CA ASP A 102 -12.89 4.26 12.95
C ASP A 102 -13.51 3.18 12.07
N GLU A 103 -14.82 3.04 12.17
CA GLU A 103 -15.57 2.00 11.44
C GLU A 103 -15.61 2.29 9.93
N GLU A 104 -15.66 3.56 9.53
CA GLU A 104 -15.66 3.93 8.11
C GLU A 104 -14.30 3.62 7.47
N GLU A 105 -13.22 3.90 8.19
CA GLU A 105 -11.87 3.57 7.75
C GLU A 105 -11.65 2.05 7.70
N LEU A 106 -12.19 1.31 8.68
CA LEU A 106 -12.14 -0.16 8.67
C LEU A 106 -12.87 -0.77 7.47
N GLU A 107 -14.02 -0.22 7.10
CA GLU A 107 -14.76 -0.67 5.93
C GLU A 107 -14.00 -0.38 4.62
N GLU A 108 -13.30 0.74 4.54
CA GLU A 108 -12.46 1.04 3.38
C GLU A 108 -11.27 0.10 3.28
N GLU A 109 -10.59 -0.18 4.39
CA GLU A 109 -9.53 -1.19 4.47
C GLU A 109 -10.05 -2.59 4.07
N ARG A 110 -11.29 -2.94 4.44
CA ARG A 110 -11.92 -4.20 4.02
C ARG A 110 -12.16 -4.24 2.51
N ARG A 111 -12.59 -3.12 1.89
CA ARG A 111 -12.71 -3.01 0.44
C ARG A 111 -11.36 -3.17 -0.25
N LEU A 112 -10.31 -2.57 0.30
CA LEU A 112 -8.95 -2.76 -0.19
C LEU A 112 -8.48 -4.21 -0.07
N CYS A 113 -8.83 -4.91 1.02
CA CYS A 113 -8.54 -6.33 1.18
C CYS A 113 -9.24 -7.16 0.09
N TYR A 114 -10.51 -6.89 -0.17
CA TYR A 114 -11.22 -7.53 -1.27
C TYR A 114 -10.56 -7.26 -2.63
N VAL A 115 -10.17 -6.01 -2.90
CA VAL A 115 -9.44 -5.66 -4.12
C VAL A 115 -8.15 -6.46 -4.21
N ALA A 116 -7.33 -6.52 -3.15
CA ALA A 116 -6.07 -7.26 -3.14
C ALA A 116 -6.28 -8.75 -3.47
N MET A 117 -7.27 -9.39 -2.84
CA MET A 117 -7.59 -10.79 -3.07
C MET A 117 -8.05 -11.06 -4.51
N THR A 118 -8.85 -10.16 -5.09
CA THR A 118 -9.37 -10.31 -6.46
C THR A 118 -8.33 -10.03 -7.55
N ARG A 119 -7.11 -9.63 -7.18
CA ARG A 119 -6.00 -9.50 -8.16
C ARG A 119 -5.40 -10.83 -8.58
N ALA A 120 -5.63 -11.88 -7.80
CA ALA A 120 -5.12 -13.22 -8.11
C ALA A 120 -6.06 -13.95 -9.07
N LYS A 121 -5.50 -14.39 -10.21
CA LYS A 121 -6.21 -15.24 -11.19
C LYS A 121 -6.23 -16.71 -10.77
N GLU A 122 -5.10 -17.21 -10.24
CA GLU A 122 -4.90 -18.63 -9.98
C GLU A 122 -4.54 -18.91 -8.53
N LYS A 123 -3.59 -18.15 -7.97
CA LYS A 123 -3.05 -18.41 -6.64
C LYS A 123 -2.95 -17.15 -5.81
N LEU A 124 -3.60 -17.17 -4.66
CA LEU A 124 -3.49 -16.15 -3.62
C LEU A 124 -2.77 -16.71 -2.41
N THR A 125 -1.79 -15.96 -1.90
CA THR A 125 -1.11 -16.27 -0.65
C THR A 125 -1.17 -15.06 0.27
N LEU A 126 -1.73 -15.23 1.47
CA LEU A 126 -1.81 -14.21 2.50
C LEU A 126 -0.78 -14.52 3.57
N THR A 127 0.05 -13.53 3.95
CA THR A 127 1.12 -13.76 4.93
C THR A 127 1.04 -12.82 6.10
N ASN A 128 1.36 -13.31 7.29
CA ASN A 128 1.54 -12.53 8.50
C ASN A 128 2.84 -12.95 9.21
N ALA A 129 3.44 -12.05 9.95
CA ALA A 129 4.62 -12.32 10.75
C ALA A 129 4.29 -12.28 12.24
N ARG A 130 4.84 -13.22 13.03
CA ARG A 130 4.67 -13.21 14.50
C ARG A 130 5.30 -12.00 15.16
N GLN A 131 6.42 -11.56 14.62
CA GLN A 131 7.16 -10.38 15.07
C GLN A 131 7.65 -9.60 13.86
N ARG A 132 7.57 -8.31 13.95
CA ARG A 132 8.03 -7.39 12.91
C ARG A 132 8.75 -6.20 13.54
N MET A 133 9.89 -5.87 12.97
CA MET A 133 10.61 -4.66 13.33
C MET A 133 10.24 -3.55 12.33
N LEU A 134 9.58 -2.50 12.82
CA LEU A 134 9.26 -1.30 12.08
C LEU A 134 9.85 -0.10 12.81
N TYR A 135 10.54 0.75 12.08
CA TYR A 135 11.16 1.98 12.62
C TYR A 135 12.02 1.74 13.88
N GLY A 136 12.78 0.64 13.91
CA GLY A 136 13.65 0.27 15.01
C GLY A 136 12.93 -0.29 16.25
N ARG A 137 11.63 -0.51 16.21
CA ARG A 137 10.84 -1.13 17.28
C ARG A 137 10.30 -2.48 16.82
N THR A 138 10.48 -3.50 17.64
CA THR A 138 9.89 -4.81 17.40
C THR A 138 8.49 -4.85 18.03
N SER A 139 7.50 -5.18 17.21
CA SER A 139 6.12 -5.41 17.64
C SER A 139 5.71 -6.85 17.37
N THR A 140 4.78 -7.34 18.19
CA THR A 140 4.10 -8.62 17.99
C THR A 140 2.64 -8.32 17.74
N ASN A 141 2.23 -8.42 16.47
CA ASN A 141 0.88 -8.13 16.06
C ASN A 141 0.05 -9.42 15.97
N ARG A 142 -1.26 -9.29 16.17
CA ARG A 142 -2.18 -10.40 15.88
C ARG A 142 -2.34 -10.53 14.36
N PRO A 143 -2.67 -11.73 13.85
CA PRO A 143 -3.13 -11.84 12.47
C PRO A 143 -4.29 -10.88 12.19
N SER A 144 -4.36 -10.39 10.98
CA SER A 144 -5.43 -9.52 10.52
C SER A 144 -6.80 -10.16 10.75
N ARG A 145 -7.76 -9.39 11.25
CA ARG A 145 -9.16 -9.82 11.40
C ARG A 145 -9.80 -10.21 10.05
N PHE A 146 -9.31 -9.66 8.95
CA PHE A 146 -9.79 -10.01 7.62
C PHE A 146 -9.54 -11.48 7.26
N LEU A 147 -8.54 -12.13 7.89
CA LEU A 147 -8.34 -13.57 7.73
C LEU A 147 -9.44 -14.40 8.38
N GLU A 148 -10.05 -13.88 9.46
CA GLU A 148 -11.16 -14.55 10.15
C GLU A 148 -12.48 -14.44 9.38
N GLU A 149 -12.58 -13.46 8.46
CA GLU A 149 -13.74 -13.25 7.60
C GLU A 149 -13.77 -14.20 6.39
N ILE A 150 -12.65 -14.88 6.10
CA ILE A 150 -12.57 -15.84 5.00
C ILE A 150 -13.09 -17.20 5.49
N PRO A 151 -14.08 -17.82 4.80
CA PRO A 151 -14.55 -19.15 5.15
C PRO A 151 -13.42 -20.18 5.22
N GLU A 152 -13.41 -21.00 6.27
CA GLU A 152 -12.30 -21.94 6.55
C GLU A 152 -12.12 -22.97 5.42
N GLU A 153 -13.20 -23.34 4.76
CA GLU A 153 -13.21 -24.25 3.59
C GLU A 153 -12.48 -23.68 2.36
N ASN A 154 -12.30 -22.35 2.31
CA ASN A 154 -11.61 -21.67 1.22
C ASN A 154 -10.13 -21.37 1.56
N MET A 155 -9.65 -21.79 2.74
CA MET A 155 -8.29 -21.54 3.19
C MET A 155 -7.48 -22.83 3.34
N HIS A 156 -6.24 -22.77 2.88
CA HIS A 156 -5.23 -23.78 3.18
C HIS A 156 -4.14 -23.17 4.05
N TRP A 157 -4.08 -23.58 5.31
CA TRP A 157 -3.07 -23.11 6.26
C TRP A 157 -1.74 -23.83 6.06
N ILE A 158 -0.71 -23.11 5.63
CA ILE A 158 0.67 -23.61 5.59
C ILE A 158 1.29 -23.59 7.00
N SER A 159 0.98 -22.53 7.77
CA SER A 159 1.37 -22.39 9.16
C SER A 159 0.24 -21.68 9.92
N ARG A 160 -0.43 -22.39 10.82
CA ARG A 160 -1.52 -21.81 11.63
C ARG A 160 -0.94 -21.15 12.88
N PRO A 161 -1.35 -19.92 13.24
CA PRO A 161 -0.98 -19.33 14.51
C PRO A 161 -1.50 -20.23 15.64
N GLU A 162 -0.67 -20.54 16.65
CA GLU A 162 -1.14 -21.30 17.80
C GLU A 162 -2.20 -20.50 18.57
N PRO A 163 -3.34 -21.11 18.95
CA PRO A 163 -4.33 -20.47 19.79
C PRO A 163 -3.71 -20.23 21.18
N GLY A 164 -3.42 -18.97 21.51
CA GLY A 164 -2.89 -18.63 22.84
C GLY A 164 -1.95 -17.42 22.93
N PHE A 165 -1.62 -16.75 21.83
CA PHE A 165 -0.78 -15.54 21.88
C PHE A 165 -1.60 -14.25 22.09
N GLY A 166 -2.48 -14.26 23.12
CA GLY A 166 -3.23 -13.11 23.61
C GLY A 166 -2.93 -12.93 25.09
N GLY A 167 -1.91 -12.11 25.42
CA GLY A 167 -1.79 -11.37 26.67
C GLY A 167 -1.97 -12.14 27.99
N ARG A 168 -0.93 -12.79 28.51
CA ARG A 168 -0.72 -12.79 29.96
C ARG A 168 -0.12 -11.41 30.33
N GLN A 169 -0.97 -10.50 30.75
CA GLN A 169 -0.55 -9.47 31.70
C GLN A 169 -0.06 -10.20 32.94
N SER A 170 1.24 -10.16 33.20
CA SER A 170 1.79 -10.52 34.50
C SER A 170 1.24 -9.53 35.50
N ALA A 171 0.26 -9.95 36.28
CA ALA A 171 -0.06 -9.32 37.54
C ALA A 171 1.21 -9.36 38.38
N GLY A 172 1.71 -8.17 38.73
CA GLY A 172 2.80 -8.01 39.67
C GLY A 172 2.38 -8.57 41.02
N ASP A 173 3.13 -9.52 41.51
CA ASP A 173 3.15 -9.84 42.92
C ASP A 173 4.16 -8.94 43.60
N SER A 174 3.60 -8.12 44.47
CA SER A 174 4.28 -7.38 45.51
C SER A 174 5.05 -8.32 46.44
N TRP A 175 6.30 -7.95 46.68
CA TRP A 175 6.94 -8.04 48.00
C TRP A 175 7.86 -6.85 48.20
#